data_32b19ce52d9a3a8424eea578039df2b7
#
_entry.id   32b19ce52d9a3a8424eea578039df2b7
#
_cell.length_a   1.000
_cell.length_b   1.000
_cell.length_c   1.000
_cell.angle_alpha   90.00
_cell.angle_beta   90.00
_cell.angle_gamma   90.00
#
_symmetry.space_group_name_H-M   'P 1'
#
loop_
_entity.id
_entity.type
_entity.pdbx_description
1 polymer ?
#
loop_
_entity_poly.entity_id
_entity_poly.type
_entity_poly.pdbx_seq_one_letter_code
_entity_poly.pdbx_strand_id
1 'polypeptide(L)'
;MSNTRIKKLAGVSRRSLLKGAGAVAGVAAGSGAITGFPAVWSQEPKVLRYLGTAVNQGDEISKKVKADLGITIEYISATTDDVVKRVVTQPNSFDVLDTEYWSLKKLIPSGNILGMDAKKIKEFNNITPIFTKGELPNGKKIGDQGTAPKKVMFVEGANSTKFATGVTEWVTLIPTVYNADTLGIRPDLIKRPISTWAELLNPEFKGKASILNIPSIGIMDAAMVVEATGAYKYPDKGNMTKAEIDLTMKVMTEAKKAGQFRAFWKDFNESVNLMASGETVIQSMWSPAVTAVRSKGIPCVFQPLKEGYRSWASGFCLSKAVTGAKAEWAYEFVNWFLSGWAGAYLNRQGYYAAVLSTAKANMSEDEWGFWMEGKAAKNDIKAPDGSLLEKAGSVRDGGSYEDRMGNVACWNAVMDENDYMVRKWNEFIAA
;
A
#
# COMPACT_ATOMS: atom_id res chain seq x y z
N MET A 1 45.86 0.16 -41.28
CA MET A 1 45.56 1.33 -42.16
C MET A 1 44.03 1.37 -42.40
N SER A 2 43.33 2.21 -41.79
CA SER A 2 42.16 2.96 -42.28
C SER A 2 41.61 3.78 -41.13
N ASN A 3 41.85 5.11 -41.22
CA ASN A 3 41.30 6.13 -40.34
C ASN A 3 39.85 6.44 -40.73
N THR A 4 38.91 6.32 -39.81
CA THR A 4 37.58 6.90 -40.01
C THR A 4 37.37 8.05 -38.99
N ARG A 5 37.37 9.26 -39.50
CA ARG A 5 37.15 10.51 -38.75
C ARG A 5 35.70 10.56 -38.21
N ILE A 6 35.56 10.76 -36.92
CA ILE A 6 34.30 11.15 -36.27
C ILE A 6 34.10 12.65 -36.47
N LYS A 7 33.06 13.05 -37.19
CA LYS A 7 32.62 14.47 -37.32
C LYS A 7 31.91 14.87 -36.01
N LYS A 8 32.47 15.88 -35.32
CA LYS A 8 31.81 16.60 -34.23
C LYS A 8 30.65 17.42 -34.80
N LEU A 9 29.45 17.17 -34.33
CA LEU A 9 28.30 18.06 -34.54
C LEU A 9 28.45 19.28 -33.62
N ALA A 10 28.48 20.45 -34.22
CA ALA A 10 28.59 21.75 -33.55
C ALA A 10 27.29 22.06 -32.77
N GLY A 11 27.40 22.35 -31.49
CA GLY A 11 26.30 22.77 -30.65
C GLY A 11 25.74 24.13 -31.03
N VAL A 12 24.43 24.21 -31.18
CA VAL A 12 23.70 25.48 -31.41
C VAL A 12 23.69 26.26 -30.07
N SER A 13 24.29 27.43 -30.07
CA SER A 13 24.36 28.32 -28.91
C SER A 13 23.00 28.95 -28.58
N ARG A 14 22.66 29.05 -27.31
CA ARG A 14 21.44 29.70 -26.78
C ARG A 14 21.29 31.19 -27.24
N ARG A 15 22.32 31.81 -27.81
CA ARG A 15 22.30 33.18 -28.32
C ARG A 15 21.71 33.31 -29.74
N SER A 16 21.60 32.22 -30.49
CA SER A 16 21.03 32.26 -31.85
C SER A 16 19.50 32.15 -31.89
N LEU A 17 18.86 31.72 -30.79
CA LEU A 17 17.40 31.63 -30.66
C LEU A 17 16.71 32.94 -30.29
N LEU A 18 17.46 33.95 -29.83
CA LEU A 18 16.92 35.26 -29.44
C LEU A 18 17.00 36.34 -30.52
N LYS A 19 17.54 36.04 -31.71
CA LYS A 19 17.65 36.98 -32.81
C LYS A 19 16.59 36.82 -33.92
N GLY A 20 15.64 35.86 -33.77
CA GLY A 20 14.56 35.61 -34.75
C GLY A 20 13.21 36.28 -34.43
N ALA A 21 13.10 37.01 -33.29
CA ALA A 21 11.81 37.55 -32.83
C ALA A 21 11.69 39.08 -32.94
N GLY A 22 12.38 39.69 -33.86
CA GLY A 22 12.36 41.16 -33.98
C GLY A 22 12.46 41.67 -35.41
N ALA A 23 11.47 41.42 -36.25
CA ALA A 23 11.27 42.20 -37.51
C ALA A 23 9.97 41.78 -38.19
N VAL A 24 8.82 42.28 -37.75
CA VAL A 24 7.70 42.69 -38.59
C VAL A 24 6.91 43.76 -37.83
N ALA A 25 7.30 44.97 -37.94
CA ALA A 25 6.45 46.12 -37.67
C ALA A 25 6.52 47.00 -38.89
N GLY A 26 5.43 47.18 -39.55
CA GLY A 26 5.25 48.22 -40.59
C GLY A 26 4.50 47.71 -41.80
N VAL A 27 3.35 48.27 -41.97
CA VAL A 27 2.61 48.66 -43.16
C VAL A 27 1.17 48.14 -43.20
N ALA A 28 0.34 49.10 -43.13
CA ALA A 28 -0.86 49.40 -43.87
C ALA A 28 -2.18 49.32 -43.14
N ALA A 29 -2.74 50.49 -42.99
CA ALA A 29 -4.16 50.73 -42.79
C ALA A 29 -4.98 50.06 -43.89
N GLY A 30 -5.89 49.18 -43.50
CA GLY A 30 -6.90 48.55 -44.34
C GLY A 30 -8.01 48.04 -43.46
N SER A 31 -9.13 48.75 -43.45
CA SER A 31 -10.36 48.43 -42.74
C SER A 31 -10.89 47.06 -43.11
N GLY A 32 -10.84 46.14 -42.17
CA GLY A 32 -11.48 44.85 -42.23
C GLY A 32 -11.48 44.22 -40.87
N ALA A 33 -12.61 44.32 -40.13
CA ALA A 33 -12.81 43.68 -38.86
C ALA A 33 -12.66 42.15 -38.99
N ILE A 34 -11.49 41.60 -38.66
CA ILE A 34 -11.34 40.16 -38.39
C ILE A 34 -11.82 39.94 -36.94
N THR A 35 -13.16 39.81 -36.85
CA THR A 35 -13.78 39.29 -35.63
C THR A 35 -13.51 37.78 -35.54
N GLY A 36 -12.83 37.35 -34.47
CA GLY A 36 -12.95 36.00 -33.96
C GLY A 36 -11.88 35.02 -34.43
N PHE A 37 -10.66 35.17 -33.95
CA PHE A 37 -9.97 33.98 -33.51
C PHE A 37 -10.61 33.53 -32.20
N PRO A 38 -11.17 32.31 -32.09
CA PRO A 38 -11.53 31.80 -30.81
C PRO A 38 -10.24 31.81 -30.00
N ALA A 39 -10.22 32.58 -28.90
CA ALA A 39 -9.19 32.42 -27.89
C ALA A 39 -9.26 30.95 -27.47
N VAL A 40 -8.35 30.14 -27.96
CA VAL A 40 -8.13 28.82 -27.41
C VAL A 40 -7.61 29.09 -25.99
N TRP A 41 -8.52 29.16 -25.06
CA TRP A 41 -8.19 29.09 -23.64
C TRP A 41 -7.55 27.74 -23.48
N SER A 42 -6.22 27.66 -23.52
CA SER A 42 -5.52 26.48 -23.08
C SER A 42 -5.86 26.38 -21.60
N GLN A 43 -6.79 25.50 -21.25
CA GLN A 43 -7.04 25.16 -19.84
C GLN A 43 -5.69 24.74 -19.28
N GLU A 44 -5.32 25.35 -18.16
CA GLU A 44 -4.10 24.91 -17.45
C GLU A 44 -4.16 23.39 -17.28
N PRO A 45 -3.06 22.68 -17.57
CA PRO A 45 -3.06 21.22 -17.46
C PRO A 45 -3.39 20.83 -16.03
N LYS A 46 -4.42 19.98 -15.86
CA LYS A 46 -4.77 19.42 -14.56
C LYS A 46 -3.63 18.50 -14.12
N VAL A 47 -2.86 18.89 -13.13
CA VAL A 47 -1.75 18.11 -12.58
C VAL A 47 -1.93 17.92 -11.08
N LEU A 48 -1.86 16.66 -10.60
CA LEU A 48 -1.84 16.30 -9.19
C LEU A 48 -0.53 15.61 -8.85
N ARG A 49 0.19 16.16 -7.88
CA ARG A 49 1.38 15.54 -7.28
C ARG A 49 0.92 14.53 -6.22
N TYR A 50 1.16 13.27 -6.48
CA TYR A 50 0.68 12.17 -5.65
C TYR A 50 1.84 11.54 -4.88
N LEU A 51 1.89 11.80 -3.58
CA LEU A 51 2.83 11.20 -2.63
C LEU A 51 2.26 9.90 -2.07
N GLY A 52 3.04 8.83 -2.13
CA GLY A 52 2.63 7.55 -1.55
C GLY A 52 3.65 6.44 -1.75
N THR A 53 3.26 5.22 -1.36
CA THR A 53 4.01 4.01 -1.63
C THR A 53 3.65 3.46 -3.01
N ALA A 54 4.41 2.47 -3.49
CA ALA A 54 4.18 1.87 -4.81
C ALA A 54 2.86 1.07 -4.94
N VAL A 55 2.14 0.79 -3.84
CA VAL A 55 0.96 -0.09 -3.86
C VAL A 55 -0.16 0.45 -4.76
N ASN A 56 -0.51 1.73 -4.59
CA ASN A 56 -1.56 2.39 -5.38
C ASN A 56 -0.99 3.20 -6.56
N GLN A 57 0.31 3.12 -6.82
CA GLN A 57 0.98 3.81 -7.90
C GLN A 57 1.28 2.84 -9.04
N GLY A 58 0.94 3.22 -10.26
CA GLY A 58 1.21 2.40 -11.44
C GLY A 58 0.99 3.17 -12.73
N ASP A 59 1.80 2.88 -13.74
CA ASP A 59 1.72 3.54 -15.05
C ASP A 59 0.33 3.37 -15.69
N GLU A 60 -0.29 2.20 -15.55
CA GLU A 60 -1.62 1.94 -16.10
C GLU A 60 -2.70 2.77 -15.39
N ILE A 61 -2.57 2.98 -14.06
CA ILE A 61 -3.47 3.85 -13.30
C ILE A 61 -3.32 5.29 -13.82
N SER A 62 -2.09 5.80 -13.93
CA SER A 62 -1.86 7.18 -14.38
C SER A 62 -2.32 7.43 -15.82
N LYS A 63 -2.08 6.47 -16.74
CA LYS A 63 -2.57 6.52 -18.12
C LYS A 63 -4.09 6.58 -18.19
N LYS A 64 -4.76 5.71 -17.39
CA LYS A 64 -6.22 5.65 -17.39
C LYS A 64 -6.85 6.88 -16.74
N VAL A 65 -6.30 7.40 -15.66
CA VAL A 65 -6.71 8.68 -15.06
C VAL A 65 -6.61 9.81 -16.07
N LYS A 66 -5.49 9.86 -16.82
CA LYS A 66 -5.30 10.87 -17.88
C LYS A 66 -6.33 10.75 -19.00
N ALA A 67 -6.64 9.51 -19.42
CA ALA A 67 -7.64 9.27 -20.46
C ALA A 67 -9.07 9.62 -20.00
N ASP A 68 -9.44 9.24 -18.78
CA ASP A 68 -10.81 9.36 -18.27
C ASP A 68 -11.13 10.76 -17.73
N LEU A 69 -10.15 11.43 -17.07
CA LEU A 69 -10.35 12.70 -16.36
C LEU A 69 -9.57 13.89 -16.93
N GLY A 70 -8.62 13.63 -17.83
CA GLY A 70 -7.68 14.65 -18.28
C GLY A 70 -6.65 15.08 -17.23
N ILE A 71 -6.60 14.39 -16.08
CA ILE A 71 -5.68 14.69 -14.97
C ILE A 71 -4.36 13.94 -15.17
N THR A 72 -3.25 14.67 -15.12
CA THR A 72 -1.90 14.08 -15.08
C THR A 72 -1.53 13.81 -13.62
N ILE A 73 -1.14 12.59 -13.31
CA ILE A 73 -0.62 12.21 -11.99
C ILE A 73 0.91 12.22 -12.05
N GLU A 74 1.51 13.01 -11.16
CA GLU A 74 2.96 13.02 -10.92
C GLU A 74 3.24 12.24 -9.64
N TYR A 75 3.74 11.02 -9.79
CA TYR A 75 4.05 10.16 -8.64
C TYR A 75 5.31 10.62 -7.90
N ILE A 76 5.19 10.69 -6.58
CA ILE A 76 6.29 10.92 -5.64
C ILE A 76 6.34 9.65 -4.79
N SER A 77 7.05 8.64 -5.28
CA SER A 77 7.17 7.35 -4.60
C SER A 77 8.18 7.43 -3.46
N ALA A 78 7.79 6.92 -2.30
CA ALA A 78 8.63 6.91 -1.11
C ALA A 78 8.33 5.68 -0.25
N THR A 79 9.24 5.34 0.66
CA THR A 79 8.95 4.35 1.71
C THR A 79 7.90 4.91 2.69
N THR A 80 7.21 4.06 3.42
CA THR A 80 6.15 4.51 4.33
C THR A 80 6.66 5.52 5.37
N ASP A 81 7.86 5.31 5.91
CA ASP A 81 8.47 6.24 6.88
C ASP A 81 8.86 7.58 6.23
N ASP A 82 9.36 7.56 5.00
CA ASP A 82 9.69 8.78 4.25
C ASP A 82 8.43 9.56 3.84
N VAL A 83 7.33 8.87 3.52
CA VAL A 83 6.02 9.49 3.30
C VAL A 83 5.61 10.29 4.54
N VAL A 84 5.62 9.66 5.73
CA VAL A 84 5.28 10.33 7.00
C VAL A 84 6.20 11.54 7.25
N LYS A 85 7.51 11.35 7.12
CA LYS A 85 8.50 12.42 7.29
C LYS A 85 8.24 13.59 6.35
N ARG A 86 7.97 13.31 5.07
CA ARG A 86 7.71 14.34 4.06
C ARG A 86 6.42 15.11 4.33
N VAL A 87 5.36 14.45 4.75
CA VAL A 87 4.11 15.12 5.14
C VAL A 87 4.35 16.10 6.28
N VAL A 88 5.11 15.70 7.30
CA VAL A 88 5.37 16.54 8.47
C VAL A 88 6.30 17.72 8.13
N THR A 89 7.32 17.50 7.29
CA THR A 89 8.37 18.52 7.04
C THR A 89 8.16 19.34 5.78
N GLN A 90 7.41 18.83 4.79
CA GLN A 90 7.24 19.42 3.45
C GLN A 90 5.78 19.33 2.96
N PRO A 91 4.79 19.83 3.70
CA PRO A 91 3.36 19.63 3.39
C PRO A 91 2.95 20.24 2.03
N ASN A 92 3.69 21.22 1.52
CA ASN A 92 3.40 21.88 0.24
C ASN A 92 4.01 21.12 -0.98
N SER A 93 4.70 20.00 -0.75
CA SER A 93 5.40 19.27 -1.83
C SER A 93 4.54 18.25 -2.56
N PHE A 94 3.29 18.03 -2.13
CA PHE A 94 2.33 17.09 -2.72
C PHE A 94 0.91 17.66 -2.66
N ASP A 95 0.00 17.08 -3.43
CA ASP A 95 -1.41 17.46 -3.49
C ASP A 95 -2.29 16.35 -2.90
N VAL A 96 -2.13 15.12 -3.37
CA VAL A 96 -2.78 13.91 -2.84
C VAL A 96 -1.76 13.08 -2.07
N LEU A 97 -2.15 12.60 -0.91
CA LEU A 97 -1.40 11.66 -0.10
C LEU A 97 -2.08 10.29 -0.11
N ASP A 98 -1.31 9.24 -0.40
CA ASP A 98 -1.66 7.86 -0.12
C ASP A 98 -0.82 7.35 1.04
N THR A 99 -1.48 6.94 2.11
CA THR A 99 -0.78 6.44 3.29
C THR A 99 -1.59 5.39 4.04
N GLU A 100 -0.91 4.62 4.87
CA GLU A 100 -1.56 3.64 5.72
C GLU A 100 -2.20 4.28 6.96
N TYR A 101 -3.31 3.70 7.45
CA TYR A 101 -4.07 4.20 8.59
C TYR A 101 -3.25 4.33 9.88
N TRP A 102 -2.25 3.48 10.09
CA TRP A 102 -1.39 3.57 11.28
C TRP A 102 -0.58 4.87 11.35
N SER A 103 -0.22 5.44 10.21
CA SER A 103 0.53 6.69 10.13
C SER A 103 -0.25 7.90 10.64
N LEU A 104 -1.59 7.81 10.63
CA LEU A 104 -2.49 8.90 11.04
C LEU A 104 -2.25 9.37 12.46
N LYS A 105 -1.77 8.51 13.36
CA LYS A 105 -1.38 8.87 14.72
C LYS A 105 -0.31 9.98 14.76
N LYS A 106 0.55 10.05 13.73
CA LYS A 106 1.54 11.12 13.55
C LYS A 106 1.02 12.25 12.65
N LEU A 107 0.24 11.92 11.64
CA LEU A 107 -0.16 12.88 10.59
C LEU A 107 -1.29 13.81 11.03
N ILE A 108 -2.33 13.30 11.72
CA ILE A 108 -3.44 14.13 12.18
C ILE A 108 -2.97 15.24 13.14
N PRO A 109 -2.15 14.94 14.19
CA PRO A 109 -1.64 16.00 15.08
C PRO A 109 -0.74 17.01 14.38
N SER A 110 -0.11 16.67 13.24
CA SER A 110 0.72 17.61 12.49
C SER A 110 -0.08 18.76 11.88
N GLY A 111 -1.37 18.59 11.64
CA GLY A 111 -2.24 19.54 10.96
C GLY A 111 -1.86 19.81 9.50
N ASN A 112 -1.09 18.94 8.86
CA ASN A 112 -0.59 19.10 7.50
C ASN A 112 -1.41 18.36 6.43
N ILE A 113 -2.41 17.60 6.84
CA ILE A 113 -3.39 16.95 5.97
C ILE A 113 -4.80 17.42 6.32
N LEU A 114 -5.69 17.39 5.33
CA LEU A 114 -7.09 17.78 5.50
C LEU A 114 -7.96 16.56 5.80
N GLY A 115 -8.92 16.71 6.69
CA GLY A 115 -10.07 15.81 6.74
C GLY A 115 -10.83 15.88 5.42
N MET A 116 -11.20 14.71 4.88
CA MET A 116 -11.97 14.60 3.64
C MET A 116 -13.46 14.69 3.92
N ASP A 117 -14.18 15.49 3.13
CA ASP A 117 -15.64 15.56 3.20
C ASP A 117 -16.27 14.30 2.61
N ALA A 118 -16.85 13.46 3.47
CA ALA A 118 -17.50 12.24 3.09
C ALA A 118 -18.66 12.43 2.09
N LYS A 119 -19.34 13.58 2.12
CA LYS A 119 -20.44 13.93 1.21
C LYS A 119 -19.96 14.12 -0.24
N LYS A 120 -18.69 14.46 -0.44
CA LYS A 120 -18.08 14.58 -1.77
C LYS A 120 -17.65 13.23 -2.36
N ILE A 121 -17.74 12.13 -1.62
CA ILE A 121 -17.34 10.80 -2.04
C ILE A 121 -18.59 10.00 -2.42
N LYS A 122 -18.75 9.76 -3.72
CA LYS A 122 -19.95 9.09 -4.30
C LYS A 122 -20.18 7.70 -3.71
N GLU A 123 -19.08 6.94 -3.55
CA GLU A 123 -19.12 5.56 -3.07
C GLU A 123 -18.94 5.43 -1.54
N PHE A 124 -19.00 6.52 -0.78
CA PHE A 124 -18.72 6.50 0.66
C PHE A 124 -19.54 5.45 1.42
N ASN A 125 -20.84 5.39 1.13
CA ASN A 125 -21.75 4.44 1.78
C ASN A 125 -21.56 2.99 1.35
N ASN A 126 -20.82 2.74 0.25
CA ASN A 126 -20.49 1.42 -0.28
C ASN A 126 -19.09 0.95 0.15
N ILE A 127 -18.34 1.78 0.90
CA ILE A 127 -17.09 1.36 1.51
C ILE A 127 -17.36 0.21 2.48
N THR A 128 -16.54 -0.84 2.38
CA THR A 128 -16.69 -2.02 3.26
C THR A 128 -16.73 -1.61 4.74
N PRO A 129 -17.63 -2.20 5.55
CA PRO A 129 -17.82 -1.83 6.96
C PRO A 129 -16.59 -2.13 7.85
N ILE A 130 -15.57 -2.79 7.33
CA ILE A 130 -14.27 -2.91 7.99
C ILE A 130 -13.74 -1.55 8.47
N PHE A 131 -13.87 -0.52 7.61
CA PHE A 131 -13.32 0.82 7.87
C PHE A 131 -14.13 1.61 8.89
N THR A 132 -15.43 1.47 8.88
CA THR A 132 -16.33 2.27 9.73
C THR A 132 -16.79 1.54 10.99
N LYS A 133 -16.95 0.20 10.93
CA LYS A 133 -17.50 -0.61 12.02
C LYS A 133 -16.55 -1.67 12.57
N GLY A 134 -15.49 -2.03 11.80
CA GLY A 134 -14.60 -3.15 12.12
C GLY A 134 -15.29 -4.50 11.95
N GLU A 135 -16.12 -4.61 10.92
CA GLU A 135 -16.93 -5.79 10.60
C GLU A 135 -16.78 -6.14 9.12
N LEU A 136 -16.90 -7.42 8.79
CA LEU A 136 -17.09 -7.86 7.41
C LEU A 136 -18.47 -7.47 6.88
N PRO A 137 -18.71 -7.51 5.56
CA PRO A 137 -20.04 -7.25 4.99
C PRO A 137 -21.15 -8.13 5.55
N ASN A 138 -20.82 -9.35 6.01
CA ASN A 138 -21.76 -10.27 6.66
C ASN A 138 -22.01 -9.97 8.16
N GLY A 139 -21.42 -8.88 8.72
CA GLY A 139 -21.56 -8.47 10.12
C GLY A 139 -20.60 -9.17 11.10
N LYS A 140 -19.75 -10.09 10.64
CA LYS A 140 -18.73 -10.73 11.51
C LYS A 140 -17.70 -9.69 11.94
N LYS A 141 -17.55 -9.51 13.27
CA LYS A 141 -16.49 -8.67 13.84
C LYS A 141 -15.11 -9.27 13.58
N ILE A 142 -14.14 -8.41 13.33
CA ILE A 142 -12.74 -8.80 13.11
C ILE A 142 -11.86 -8.23 14.22
N GLY A 143 -10.63 -8.78 14.36
CA GLY A 143 -9.67 -8.29 15.35
C GLY A 143 -9.36 -6.81 15.18
N ASP A 144 -9.25 -6.10 16.30
CA ASP A 144 -9.07 -4.65 16.33
C ASP A 144 -7.86 -4.20 17.15
N GLN A 145 -6.95 -5.10 17.52
CA GLN A 145 -5.67 -4.74 18.10
C GLN A 145 -4.86 -3.85 17.11
N GLY A 146 -4.08 -2.93 17.63
CA GLY A 146 -3.34 -1.96 16.84
C GLY A 146 -4.22 -0.83 16.32
N THR A 147 -3.85 -0.27 15.16
CA THR A 147 -4.55 0.84 14.54
C THR A 147 -5.61 0.32 13.54
N ALA A 148 -6.62 -0.38 14.07
CA ALA A 148 -7.77 -0.76 13.27
C ALA A 148 -8.42 0.50 12.65
N PRO A 149 -8.73 0.51 11.34
CA PRO A 149 -9.23 1.71 10.64
C PRO A 149 -10.39 2.40 11.36
N LYS A 150 -11.34 1.66 11.90
CA LYS A 150 -12.50 2.22 12.64
C LYS A 150 -12.12 3.15 13.79
N LYS A 151 -10.94 2.95 14.40
CA LYS A 151 -10.47 3.76 15.55
C LYS A 151 -9.96 5.14 15.15
N VAL A 152 -9.58 5.29 13.89
CA VAL A 152 -8.94 6.49 13.35
C VAL A 152 -9.61 7.02 12.07
N MET A 153 -10.81 6.53 11.76
CA MET A 153 -11.53 6.85 10.53
C MET A 153 -12.00 8.30 10.48
N PHE A 154 -12.41 8.88 11.61
CA PHE A 154 -13.11 10.17 11.63
C PHE A 154 -12.33 11.25 12.37
N VAL A 155 -12.50 12.48 11.91
CA VAL A 155 -12.03 13.72 12.55
C VAL A 155 -13.20 14.68 12.77
N GLU A 156 -13.02 15.71 13.61
CA GLU A 156 -14.10 16.63 13.97
C GLU A 156 -14.42 17.66 12.86
N GLY A 157 -13.51 17.86 11.91
CA GLY A 157 -13.67 18.84 10.83
C GLY A 157 -12.49 18.80 9.86
N ALA A 158 -12.60 19.55 8.76
CA ALA A 158 -11.59 19.57 7.68
C ALA A 158 -10.16 19.87 8.17
N ASN A 159 -10.00 20.74 9.16
CA ASN A 159 -8.70 21.16 9.70
C ASN A 159 -8.42 20.58 11.10
N SER A 160 -9.12 19.51 11.48
CA SER A 160 -8.96 18.92 12.80
C SER A 160 -7.57 18.27 12.94
N THR A 161 -6.96 18.47 14.12
CA THR A 161 -5.73 17.81 14.54
C THR A 161 -5.98 16.67 15.54
N LYS A 162 -7.27 16.30 15.70
CA LYS A 162 -7.71 15.26 16.63
C LYS A 162 -8.70 14.32 15.95
N PHE A 163 -8.63 13.05 16.33
CA PHE A 163 -9.63 12.07 15.94
C PHE A 163 -10.96 12.38 16.64
N ALA A 164 -12.06 12.16 15.93
CA ALA A 164 -13.39 12.23 16.53
C ALA A 164 -13.66 10.97 17.36
N THR A 165 -14.46 11.09 18.39
CA THR A 165 -14.90 9.97 19.22
C THR A 165 -16.05 9.17 18.63
N GLY A 166 -16.64 9.65 17.53
CA GLY A 166 -17.76 9.02 16.83
C GLY A 166 -17.75 9.33 15.34
N VAL A 167 -18.80 8.92 14.65
CA VAL A 167 -19.00 9.16 13.22
C VAL A 167 -19.25 10.64 12.97
N THR A 168 -18.53 11.21 12.03
CA THR A 168 -18.71 12.59 11.55
C THR A 168 -18.78 12.60 10.02
N GLU A 169 -19.01 13.78 9.43
CA GLU A 169 -18.95 13.99 7.98
C GLU A 169 -17.49 14.10 7.45
N TRP A 170 -16.50 14.12 8.35
CA TRP A 170 -15.10 14.31 8.03
C TRP A 170 -14.30 13.06 8.32
N VAL A 171 -13.64 12.53 7.31
CA VAL A 171 -12.82 11.33 7.42
C VAL A 171 -11.34 11.64 7.26
N THR A 172 -10.51 10.88 7.92
CA THR A 172 -9.04 11.04 7.89
C THR A 172 -8.45 10.67 6.55
N LEU A 173 -8.84 9.49 6.05
CA LEU A 173 -8.49 8.96 4.74
C LEU A 173 -9.74 8.39 4.08
N ILE A 174 -9.83 8.54 2.76
CA ILE A 174 -10.77 7.76 1.96
C ILE A 174 -10.10 6.42 1.65
N PRO A 175 -10.61 5.29 2.17
CA PRO A 175 -9.95 4.01 2.00
C PRO A 175 -9.90 3.59 0.53
N THR A 176 -8.81 2.96 0.15
CA THR A 176 -8.58 2.49 -1.23
C THR A 176 -8.30 1.00 -1.27
N VAL A 177 -7.33 0.55 -0.51
CA VAL A 177 -6.81 -0.82 -0.54
C VAL A 177 -6.44 -1.30 0.85
N TYR A 178 -6.57 -2.60 1.08
CA TYR A 178 -6.16 -3.26 2.31
C TYR A 178 -5.80 -4.72 2.05
N ASN A 179 -5.10 -5.34 2.97
CA ASN A 179 -4.75 -6.75 2.90
C ASN A 179 -4.43 -7.30 4.29
N ALA A 180 -4.13 -8.59 4.33
CA ALA A 180 -3.75 -9.32 5.53
C ALA A 180 -2.50 -10.16 5.21
N ASP A 181 -1.50 -10.08 6.07
CA ASP A 181 -0.18 -10.70 5.91
C ASP A 181 0.05 -11.82 6.93
N THR A 182 0.85 -12.81 6.55
CA THR A 182 1.15 -14.01 7.34
C THR A 182 2.51 -14.60 6.94
N LEU A 183 2.76 -15.87 7.27
CA LEU A 183 3.96 -16.57 6.83
C LEU A 183 3.81 -17.11 5.39
N GLY A 184 4.86 -16.92 4.59
CA GLY A 184 5.07 -17.67 3.36
C GLY A 184 5.92 -18.91 3.63
N ILE A 185 5.60 -20.02 2.97
CA ILE A 185 6.34 -21.28 3.11
C ILE A 185 6.67 -21.91 1.75
N ARG A 186 7.71 -22.75 1.73
CA ARG A 186 8.12 -23.61 0.61
C ARG A 186 7.60 -25.04 0.83
N PRO A 187 6.40 -25.39 0.30
CA PRO A 187 5.79 -26.71 0.56
C PRO A 187 6.57 -27.87 -0.06
N ASP A 188 7.41 -27.60 -1.05
CA ASP A 188 8.33 -28.59 -1.63
C ASP A 188 9.50 -28.93 -0.71
N LEU A 189 9.88 -28.02 0.20
CA LEU A 189 10.97 -28.18 1.16
C LEU A 189 10.47 -28.51 2.58
N ILE A 190 9.23 -28.20 2.91
CA ILE A 190 8.58 -28.49 4.19
C ILE A 190 7.56 -29.61 3.97
N LYS A 191 7.80 -30.79 4.56
CA LYS A 191 7.02 -32.02 4.31
C LYS A 191 5.85 -32.24 5.29
N ARG A 192 5.52 -31.25 6.09
CA ARG A 192 4.44 -31.30 7.08
C ARG A 192 3.59 -30.04 7.06
N PRO A 193 2.35 -30.10 7.61
CA PRO A 193 1.53 -28.91 7.75
C PRO A 193 2.18 -27.86 8.66
N ILE A 194 2.02 -26.58 8.29
CA ILE A 194 2.36 -25.40 9.08
C ILE A 194 1.04 -24.74 9.47
N SER A 195 0.79 -24.54 10.76
CA SER A 195 -0.50 -24.05 11.26
C SER A 195 -0.43 -22.94 12.30
N THR A 196 0.78 -22.49 12.65
CA THR A 196 0.98 -21.49 13.71
C THR A 196 2.17 -20.58 13.40
N TRP A 197 2.09 -19.32 13.83
CA TRP A 197 3.21 -18.37 13.75
C TRP A 197 4.45 -18.85 14.54
N ALA A 198 4.28 -19.67 15.56
CA ALA A 198 5.39 -20.23 16.35
C ALA A 198 6.40 -21.01 15.49
N GLU A 199 5.98 -21.51 14.33
CA GLU A 199 6.84 -22.25 13.41
C GLU A 199 8.03 -21.43 12.88
N LEU A 200 7.95 -20.11 12.90
CA LEU A 200 9.08 -19.25 12.53
C LEU A 200 10.29 -19.44 13.48
N LEU A 201 10.03 -19.85 14.72
CA LEU A 201 11.07 -20.17 15.73
C LEU A 201 11.31 -21.68 15.90
N ASN A 202 10.66 -22.52 15.10
CA ASN A 202 10.87 -23.97 15.20
C ASN A 202 12.31 -24.34 14.83
N PRO A 203 13.05 -25.06 15.69
CA PRO A 203 14.44 -25.48 15.41
C PRO A 203 14.63 -26.28 14.13
N GLU A 204 13.58 -26.90 13.60
CA GLU A 204 13.59 -27.58 12.29
C GLU A 204 14.02 -26.64 11.17
N PHE A 205 13.68 -25.34 11.29
CA PHE A 205 13.99 -24.31 10.29
C PHE A 205 15.20 -23.44 10.65
N LYS A 206 16.07 -23.93 11.54
CA LYS A 206 17.28 -23.23 11.93
C LYS A 206 18.13 -22.86 10.71
N GLY A 207 18.49 -21.56 10.60
CA GLY A 207 19.24 -21.02 9.47
C GLY A 207 18.44 -20.94 8.15
N LYS A 208 17.11 -21.15 8.20
CA LYS A 208 16.21 -21.11 7.02
C LYS A 208 14.96 -20.28 7.23
N ALA A 209 14.85 -19.57 8.36
CA ALA A 209 13.76 -18.63 8.66
C ALA A 209 14.17 -17.18 8.34
N SER A 210 13.20 -16.33 8.06
CA SER A 210 13.41 -14.88 7.89
C SER A 210 12.19 -14.08 8.38
N ILE A 211 12.42 -12.87 8.83
CA ILE A 211 11.37 -11.93 9.25
C ILE A 211 11.61 -10.56 8.64
N LEU A 212 10.52 -9.81 8.41
CA LEU A 212 10.56 -8.45 7.88
C LEU A 212 11.32 -7.50 8.81
N ASN A 213 12.30 -6.78 8.25
CA ASN A 213 13.11 -5.78 8.95
C ASN A 213 12.62 -4.34 8.66
N ILE A 214 11.37 -4.09 8.98
CA ILE A 214 10.80 -2.74 9.11
C ILE A 214 10.29 -2.67 10.55
N PRO A 215 10.92 -1.88 11.45
CA PRO A 215 10.65 -1.96 12.90
C PRO A 215 9.17 -1.89 13.26
N SER A 216 8.43 -0.92 12.71
CA SER A 216 7.00 -0.71 12.98
C SER A 216 6.09 -1.86 12.56
N ILE A 217 6.54 -2.70 11.63
CA ILE A 217 5.79 -3.85 11.12
C ILE A 217 6.35 -5.15 11.69
N GLY A 218 7.67 -5.33 11.63
CA GLY A 218 8.36 -6.54 12.08
C GLY A 218 8.15 -6.86 13.55
N ILE A 219 8.03 -5.82 14.41
CA ILE A 219 7.73 -6.00 15.83
C ILE A 219 6.36 -6.68 16.05
N MET A 220 5.38 -6.41 15.19
CA MET A 220 4.07 -7.04 15.29
C MET A 220 4.10 -8.49 14.80
N ASP A 221 4.86 -8.78 13.74
CA ASP A 221 5.13 -10.17 13.32
C ASP A 221 5.85 -10.94 14.45
N ALA A 222 6.84 -10.32 15.11
CA ALA A 222 7.52 -10.90 16.27
C ALA A 222 6.55 -11.14 17.44
N ALA A 223 5.63 -10.22 17.73
CA ALA A 223 4.61 -10.41 18.77
C ALA A 223 3.65 -11.55 18.41
N MET A 224 3.23 -11.70 17.14
CA MET A 224 2.45 -12.84 16.68
C MET A 224 3.18 -14.16 16.94
N VAL A 225 4.48 -14.21 16.63
CA VAL A 225 5.33 -15.38 16.85
C VAL A 225 5.46 -15.70 18.35
N VAL A 226 5.80 -14.70 19.18
CA VAL A 226 5.99 -14.89 20.63
C VAL A 226 4.69 -15.33 21.31
N GLU A 227 3.55 -14.73 20.95
CA GLU A 227 2.26 -15.17 21.47
C GLU A 227 1.93 -16.61 21.04
N ALA A 228 2.23 -16.97 19.80
CA ALA A 228 2.00 -18.31 19.28
C ALA A 228 2.85 -19.40 19.97
N THR A 229 4.03 -19.05 20.51
CA THR A 229 4.81 -19.99 21.34
C THR A 229 4.22 -20.20 22.74
N GLY A 230 3.25 -19.39 23.14
CA GLY A 230 2.70 -19.40 24.50
C GLY A 230 3.53 -18.66 25.54
N ALA A 231 4.62 -17.98 25.12
CA ALA A 231 5.51 -17.27 26.05
C ALA A 231 4.84 -16.04 26.68
N TYR A 232 3.94 -15.37 25.95
CA TYR A 232 3.17 -14.23 26.44
C TYR A 232 1.88 -14.03 25.63
N LYS A 233 0.86 -13.47 26.27
CA LYS A 233 -0.39 -13.06 25.59
C LYS A 233 -0.53 -11.54 25.65
N TYR A 234 -0.45 -10.89 24.50
CA TYR A 234 -0.50 -9.42 24.42
C TYR A 234 -1.93 -8.90 24.55
N PRO A 235 -2.19 -7.91 25.41
CA PRO A 235 -3.45 -7.16 25.41
C PRO A 235 -3.66 -6.44 24.07
N ASP A 236 -2.62 -5.81 23.54
CA ASP A 236 -2.58 -5.18 22.22
C ASP A 236 -1.17 -5.26 21.60
N LYS A 237 -1.01 -6.10 20.57
CA LYS A 237 0.25 -6.24 19.82
C LYS A 237 0.70 -4.95 19.11
N GLY A 238 -0.24 -4.07 18.83
CA GLY A 238 0.03 -2.77 18.18
C GLY A 238 0.33 -1.63 19.15
N ASN A 239 0.19 -1.84 20.47
CA ASN A 239 0.52 -0.84 21.50
C ASN A 239 1.14 -1.47 22.74
N MET A 240 2.28 -2.09 22.57
CA MET A 240 3.00 -2.79 23.64
C MET A 240 3.68 -1.81 24.59
N THR A 241 3.68 -2.16 25.88
CA THR A 241 4.49 -1.52 26.91
C THR A 241 5.98 -1.82 26.72
N LYS A 242 6.86 -1.04 27.36
CA LYS A 242 8.32 -1.31 27.34
C LYS A 242 8.66 -2.72 27.81
N ALA A 243 7.99 -3.23 28.84
CA ALA A 243 8.21 -4.58 29.35
C ALA A 243 7.82 -5.65 28.31
N GLU A 244 6.72 -5.46 27.58
CA GLU A 244 6.29 -6.35 26.50
C GLU A 244 7.23 -6.30 25.29
N ILE A 245 7.72 -5.09 24.93
CA ILE A 245 8.74 -4.93 23.91
C ILE A 245 10.03 -5.66 24.32
N ASP A 246 10.51 -5.47 25.55
CA ASP A 246 11.73 -6.13 26.05
C ASP A 246 11.59 -7.66 26.03
N LEU A 247 10.45 -8.20 26.46
CA LEU A 247 10.17 -9.63 26.43
C LEU A 247 10.19 -10.16 24.99
N THR A 248 9.49 -9.46 24.06
CA THR A 248 9.46 -9.84 22.66
C THR A 248 10.86 -9.85 22.06
N MET A 249 11.62 -8.79 22.27
CA MET A 249 12.97 -8.67 21.73
C MET A 249 13.96 -9.65 22.37
N LYS A 250 13.78 -10.01 23.64
CA LYS A 250 14.56 -11.06 24.30
C LYS A 250 14.39 -12.40 23.59
N VAL A 251 13.14 -12.84 23.39
CA VAL A 251 12.84 -14.12 22.70
C VAL A 251 13.42 -14.13 21.27
N MET A 252 13.22 -13.05 20.52
CA MET A 252 13.71 -12.95 19.14
C MET A 252 15.24 -12.91 19.07
N THR A 253 15.89 -12.22 20.01
CA THR A 253 17.37 -12.13 20.09
C THR A 253 17.99 -13.48 20.48
N GLU A 254 17.37 -14.21 21.41
CA GLU A 254 17.81 -15.56 21.79
C GLU A 254 17.72 -16.50 20.58
N ALA A 255 16.63 -16.47 19.83
CA ALA A 255 16.47 -17.24 18.61
C ALA A 255 17.51 -16.86 17.54
N LYS A 256 17.78 -15.56 17.34
CA LYS A 256 18.81 -15.08 16.42
C LYS A 256 20.20 -15.59 16.82
N LYS A 257 20.60 -15.47 18.09
CA LYS A 257 21.89 -15.98 18.63
C LYS A 257 21.98 -17.50 18.48
N ALA A 258 20.87 -18.20 18.55
CA ALA A 258 20.83 -19.63 18.29
C ALA A 258 20.97 -19.98 16.78
N GLY A 259 21.01 -18.98 15.90
CA GLY A 259 21.15 -19.15 14.46
C GLY A 259 19.84 -19.50 13.74
N GLN A 260 18.69 -19.13 14.29
CA GLN A 260 17.38 -19.42 13.70
C GLN A 260 17.19 -18.73 12.34
N PHE A 261 17.56 -17.44 12.27
CA PHE A 261 17.31 -16.61 11.09
C PHE A 261 18.45 -16.70 10.08
N ARG A 262 18.09 -16.88 8.81
CA ARG A 262 19.01 -16.80 7.66
C ARG A 262 19.24 -15.34 7.25
N ALA A 263 18.18 -14.53 7.29
CA ALA A 263 18.19 -13.15 6.84
C ALA A 263 17.07 -12.31 7.49
N PHE A 264 17.16 -11.00 7.31
CA PHE A 264 16.16 -10.00 7.71
C PHE A 264 15.90 -9.12 6.49
N TRP A 265 14.82 -9.41 5.76
CA TRP A 265 14.48 -8.71 4.53
C TRP A 265 13.72 -7.41 4.79
N LYS A 266 13.88 -6.41 3.94
CA LYS A 266 13.25 -5.09 4.08
C LYS A 266 12.59 -4.55 2.82
N ASP A 267 12.72 -5.24 1.69
CA ASP A 267 12.03 -4.90 0.46
C ASP A 267 11.42 -6.12 -0.23
N PHE A 268 10.53 -5.84 -1.18
CA PHE A 268 9.77 -6.85 -1.91
C PHE A 268 10.68 -7.88 -2.62
N ASN A 269 11.72 -7.39 -3.28
CA ASN A 269 12.60 -8.25 -4.08
C ASN A 269 13.47 -9.14 -3.19
N GLU A 270 13.96 -8.63 -2.05
CA GLU A 270 14.68 -9.45 -1.06
C GLU A 270 13.81 -10.60 -0.58
N SER A 271 12.54 -10.32 -0.20
CA SER A 271 11.57 -11.33 0.23
C SER A 271 11.36 -12.42 -0.82
N VAL A 272 11.12 -12.00 -2.08
CA VAL A 272 10.93 -12.93 -3.21
C VAL A 272 12.19 -13.77 -3.46
N ASN A 273 13.36 -13.16 -3.47
CA ASN A 273 14.62 -13.84 -3.79
C ASN A 273 15.01 -14.87 -2.73
N LEU A 274 14.87 -14.55 -1.45
CA LEU A 274 15.14 -15.49 -0.34
C LEU A 274 14.28 -16.75 -0.42
N MET A 275 12.99 -16.60 -0.72
CA MET A 275 12.10 -17.74 -0.90
C MET A 275 12.36 -18.49 -2.20
N ALA A 276 12.58 -17.79 -3.29
CA ALA A 276 12.80 -18.40 -4.59
C ALA A 276 14.11 -19.22 -4.64
N SER A 277 15.18 -18.71 -4.03
CA SER A 277 16.47 -19.44 -3.95
C SER A 277 16.42 -20.64 -2.99
N GLY A 278 15.45 -20.70 -2.07
CA GLY A 278 15.40 -21.71 -1.00
C GLY A 278 16.38 -21.40 0.15
N GLU A 279 17.00 -20.22 0.18
CA GLU A 279 17.78 -19.77 1.33
C GLU A 279 16.90 -19.66 2.58
N THR A 280 15.64 -19.26 2.40
CA THR A 280 14.60 -19.38 3.41
C THR A 280 13.50 -20.31 2.94
N VAL A 281 12.92 -21.05 3.86
CA VAL A 281 11.80 -21.97 3.59
C VAL A 281 10.52 -21.50 4.30
N ILE A 282 10.65 -20.63 5.30
CA ILE A 282 9.57 -20.02 6.07
C ILE A 282 9.95 -18.57 6.42
N GLN A 283 9.06 -17.63 6.15
CA GLN A 283 9.28 -16.21 6.50
C GLN A 283 7.98 -15.44 6.63
N SER A 284 7.96 -14.35 7.43
CA SER A 284 6.87 -13.37 7.31
C SER A 284 6.88 -12.81 5.88
N MET A 285 5.71 -12.70 5.24
CA MET A 285 5.69 -12.43 3.80
C MET A 285 4.44 -11.66 3.38
N TRP A 286 4.56 -10.87 2.34
CA TRP A 286 3.43 -10.21 1.70
C TRP A 286 2.79 -11.12 0.64
N SER A 287 1.46 -11.14 0.57
CA SER A 287 0.72 -11.97 -0.39
C SER A 287 1.20 -11.82 -1.84
N PRO A 288 1.44 -10.61 -2.39
CA PRO A 288 1.97 -10.46 -3.74
C PRO A 288 3.36 -11.08 -3.95
N ALA A 289 4.18 -11.14 -2.90
CA ALA A 289 5.51 -11.75 -2.99
C ALA A 289 5.42 -13.28 -3.13
N VAL A 290 4.44 -13.93 -2.49
CA VAL A 290 4.15 -15.36 -2.71
C VAL A 290 3.79 -15.62 -4.17
N THR A 291 2.88 -14.81 -4.73
CA THR A 291 2.50 -14.91 -6.14
C THR A 291 3.70 -14.70 -7.07
N ALA A 292 4.58 -13.74 -6.76
CA ALA A 292 5.80 -13.51 -7.54
C ALA A 292 6.81 -14.68 -7.48
N VAL A 293 6.86 -15.43 -6.38
CA VAL A 293 7.65 -16.68 -6.30
C VAL A 293 7.02 -17.76 -7.20
N ARG A 294 5.68 -17.91 -7.14
CA ARG A 294 4.97 -18.89 -7.97
C ARG A 294 5.08 -18.62 -9.46
N SER A 295 5.06 -17.36 -9.89
CA SER A 295 5.22 -16.99 -11.29
C SER A 295 6.58 -17.43 -11.89
N LYS A 296 7.58 -17.67 -11.03
CA LYS A 296 8.86 -18.26 -11.40
C LYS A 296 8.84 -19.81 -11.50
N GLY A 297 7.67 -20.44 -11.33
CA GLY A 297 7.51 -21.89 -11.29
C GLY A 297 7.95 -22.54 -9.97
N ILE A 298 8.14 -21.76 -8.91
CA ILE A 298 8.62 -22.23 -7.61
C ILE A 298 7.43 -22.35 -6.65
N PRO A 299 7.21 -23.52 -6.01
CA PRO A 299 6.13 -23.68 -5.05
C PRO A 299 6.30 -22.72 -3.86
N CYS A 300 5.24 -21.98 -3.54
CA CYS A 300 5.19 -21.09 -2.40
C CYS A 300 3.73 -20.97 -1.94
N VAL A 301 3.47 -20.99 -0.64
CA VAL A 301 2.12 -20.89 -0.07
C VAL A 301 2.07 -19.75 0.92
N PHE A 302 1.03 -18.94 0.82
CA PHE A 302 0.68 -17.90 1.80
C PHE A 302 -0.16 -18.56 2.88
N GLN A 303 0.49 -18.93 3.99
CA GLN A 303 -0.03 -19.91 4.93
C GLN A 303 -1.11 -19.35 5.85
N PRO A 304 -2.34 -19.89 5.83
CA PRO A 304 -3.33 -19.58 6.87
C PRO A 304 -2.87 -20.19 8.21
N LEU A 305 -2.89 -19.38 9.27
CA LEU A 305 -2.42 -19.76 10.59
C LEU A 305 -3.52 -19.55 11.63
N LYS A 306 -3.54 -20.36 12.67
CA LYS A 306 -4.60 -20.36 13.72
C LYS A 306 -4.67 -19.04 14.51
N GLU A 307 -3.56 -18.33 14.66
CA GLU A 307 -3.52 -17.03 15.33
C GLU A 307 -4.02 -15.90 14.42
N GLY A 308 -4.24 -16.17 13.14
CA GLY A 308 -4.73 -15.21 12.17
C GLY A 308 -3.64 -14.36 11.51
N TYR A 309 -4.07 -13.25 10.95
CA TYR A 309 -3.27 -12.38 10.09
C TYR A 309 -2.98 -11.04 10.77
N ARG A 310 -1.84 -10.45 10.41
CA ARG A 310 -1.59 -9.02 10.60
C ARG A 310 -2.10 -8.26 9.39
N SER A 311 -2.97 -7.28 9.61
CA SER A 311 -3.62 -6.52 8.54
C SER A 311 -3.09 -5.10 8.44
N TRP A 312 -3.29 -4.50 7.27
CA TRP A 312 -3.00 -3.11 6.98
C TRP A 312 -4.04 -2.54 6.01
N ALA A 313 -4.15 -1.23 5.97
CA ALA A 313 -5.04 -0.54 5.06
C ALA A 313 -4.47 0.82 4.68
N SER A 314 -4.66 1.24 3.44
CA SER A 314 -4.28 2.54 2.90
C SER A 314 -5.49 3.33 2.43
N GLY A 315 -5.30 4.63 2.29
CA GLY A 315 -6.31 5.53 1.75
C GLY A 315 -5.74 6.86 1.32
N PHE A 316 -6.58 7.66 0.66
CA PHE A 316 -6.25 8.99 0.17
C PHE A 316 -6.74 10.09 1.10
N CYS A 317 -5.89 11.09 1.28
CA CYS A 317 -6.29 12.40 1.79
C CYS A 317 -5.58 13.53 1.02
N LEU A 318 -5.89 14.77 1.36
CA LEU A 318 -5.33 15.95 0.72
C LEU A 318 -4.29 16.62 1.61
N SER A 319 -3.25 17.18 0.99
CA SER A 319 -2.38 18.13 1.66
C SER A 319 -3.18 19.36 2.09
N LYS A 320 -2.85 19.92 3.26
CA LYS A 320 -3.37 21.21 3.73
C LYS A 320 -3.20 22.36 2.71
N ALA A 321 -2.18 22.27 1.85
CA ALA A 321 -1.92 23.28 0.84
C ALA A 321 -2.86 23.21 -0.38
N VAL A 322 -3.68 22.16 -0.50
CA VAL A 322 -4.56 21.96 -1.65
C VAL A 322 -5.85 22.72 -1.49
N THR A 323 -6.11 23.67 -2.38
CA THR A 323 -7.29 24.53 -2.38
C THR A 323 -7.83 24.74 -3.78
N GLY A 324 -9.04 25.33 -3.90
CA GLY A 324 -9.64 25.74 -5.17
C GLY A 324 -9.80 24.57 -6.15
N ALA A 325 -9.49 24.81 -7.43
CA ALA A 325 -9.66 23.83 -8.50
C ALA A 325 -8.86 22.52 -8.26
N LYS A 326 -7.69 22.59 -7.65
CA LYS A 326 -6.91 21.40 -7.31
C LYS A 326 -7.62 20.49 -6.33
N ALA A 327 -8.32 21.04 -5.34
CA ALA A 327 -9.11 20.25 -4.40
C ALA A 327 -10.23 19.50 -5.13
N GLU A 328 -10.91 20.15 -6.08
CA GLU A 328 -11.95 19.51 -6.88
C GLU A 328 -11.37 18.39 -7.77
N TRP A 329 -10.22 18.61 -8.43
CA TRP A 329 -9.53 17.55 -9.20
C TRP A 329 -9.12 16.37 -8.32
N ALA A 330 -8.69 16.63 -7.08
CA ALA A 330 -8.32 15.57 -6.16
C ALA A 330 -9.54 14.74 -5.72
N TYR A 331 -10.70 15.37 -5.46
CA TYR A 331 -11.94 14.63 -5.20
C TYR A 331 -12.43 13.87 -6.44
N GLU A 332 -12.28 14.45 -7.65
CA GLU A 332 -12.58 13.78 -8.92
C GLU A 332 -11.72 12.52 -9.08
N PHE A 333 -10.42 12.62 -8.82
CA PHE A 333 -9.49 11.48 -8.83
C PHE A 333 -9.87 10.41 -7.80
N VAL A 334 -10.16 10.78 -6.54
CA VAL A 334 -10.56 9.84 -5.48
C VAL A 334 -11.86 9.12 -5.85
N ASN A 335 -12.85 9.83 -6.34
CA ASN A 335 -14.11 9.23 -6.82
C ASN A 335 -13.89 8.28 -8.00
N TRP A 336 -13.03 8.65 -8.95
CA TRP A 336 -12.65 7.78 -10.06
C TRP A 336 -11.98 6.49 -9.53
N PHE A 337 -11.08 6.61 -8.57
CA PHE A 337 -10.38 5.46 -7.99
C PHE A 337 -11.36 4.45 -7.36
N LEU A 338 -12.40 4.92 -6.69
CA LEU A 338 -13.42 4.09 -6.06
C LEU A 338 -14.49 3.58 -7.04
N SER A 339 -14.54 4.07 -8.28
CA SER A 339 -15.55 3.68 -9.27
C SER A 339 -15.42 2.26 -9.81
N GLY A 340 -14.32 1.56 -9.44
CA GLY A 340 -14.18 0.11 -9.58
C GLY A 340 -13.02 -0.35 -10.45
N TRP A 341 -12.65 0.35 -11.53
CA TRP A 341 -11.55 -0.10 -12.39
C TRP A 341 -10.22 -0.23 -11.60
N ALA A 342 -9.86 0.80 -10.83
CA ALA A 342 -8.65 0.78 -10.02
C ALA A 342 -8.72 -0.30 -8.92
N GLY A 343 -9.89 -0.46 -8.30
CA GLY A 343 -10.12 -1.52 -7.30
C GLY A 343 -9.94 -2.92 -7.89
N ALA A 344 -10.48 -3.19 -9.09
CA ALA A 344 -10.30 -4.45 -9.80
C ALA A 344 -8.84 -4.67 -10.23
N TYR A 345 -8.18 -3.60 -10.70
CA TYR A 345 -6.76 -3.62 -11.05
C TYR A 345 -5.87 -4.06 -9.87
N LEU A 346 -6.11 -3.49 -8.68
CA LEU A 346 -5.39 -3.85 -7.46
C LEU A 346 -5.78 -5.25 -6.95
N ASN A 347 -7.05 -5.64 -7.09
CA ASN A 347 -7.50 -6.96 -6.69
C ASN A 347 -6.79 -8.08 -7.51
N ARG A 348 -6.56 -7.85 -8.81
CA ARG A 348 -5.76 -8.75 -9.66
C ARG A 348 -4.30 -8.88 -9.24
N GLN A 349 -3.82 -7.99 -8.38
CA GLN A 349 -2.50 -8.10 -7.74
C GLN A 349 -2.55 -8.75 -6.35
N GLY A 350 -3.73 -9.22 -5.92
CA GLY A 350 -3.94 -9.91 -4.65
C GLY A 350 -4.38 -9.03 -3.48
N TYR A 351 -4.59 -7.72 -3.71
CA TYR A 351 -5.13 -6.80 -2.70
C TYR A 351 -6.66 -6.82 -2.66
N TYR A 352 -7.26 -6.18 -1.66
CA TYR A 352 -8.69 -5.95 -1.56
C TYR A 352 -9.03 -4.49 -1.78
N ALA A 353 -10.05 -4.21 -2.60
CA ALA A 353 -10.57 -2.88 -2.82
C ALA A 353 -11.48 -2.43 -1.67
N ALA A 354 -11.45 -1.15 -1.33
CA ALA A 354 -12.31 -0.60 -0.27
C ALA A 354 -13.81 -0.63 -0.64
N VAL A 355 -14.14 -0.56 -1.92
CA VAL A 355 -15.52 -0.69 -2.44
C VAL A 355 -15.62 -1.98 -3.24
N LEU A 356 -16.12 -3.04 -2.60
CA LEU A 356 -16.17 -4.38 -3.19
C LEU A 356 -17.15 -4.47 -4.36
N SER A 357 -18.29 -3.77 -4.30
CA SER A 357 -19.33 -3.81 -5.32
C SER A 357 -18.86 -3.26 -6.67
N THR A 358 -18.17 -2.10 -6.65
CA THR A 358 -17.66 -1.49 -7.87
C THR A 358 -16.47 -2.26 -8.45
N ALA A 359 -15.61 -2.82 -7.59
CA ALA A 359 -14.53 -3.72 -8.04
C ALA A 359 -15.10 -4.97 -8.71
N LYS A 360 -16.10 -5.61 -8.12
CA LYS A 360 -16.78 -6.79 -8.69
C LYS A 360 -17.31 -6.53 -10.11
N ALA A 361 -17.91 -5.37 -10.33
CA ALA A 361 -18.47 -4.99 -11.64
C ALA A 361 -17.39 -4.85 -12.74
N ASN A 362 -16.10 -4.76 -12.34
CA ASN A 362 -14.93 -4.64 -13.24
C ASN A 362 -14.08 -5.92 -13.30
N MET A 363 -14.59 -7.04 -12.79
CA MET A 363 -13.92 -8.35 -12.77
C MET A 363 -14.82 -9.38 -13.47
N SER A 364 -14.21 -10.42 -14.01
CA SER A 364 -14.97 -11.59 -14.45
C SER A 364 -15.49 -12.39 -13.24
N GLU A 365 -16.51 -13.22 -13.47
CA GLU A 365 -17.02 -14.14 -12.43
C GLU A 365 -15.95 -15.10 -11.93
N ASP A 366 -15.05 -15.54 -12.81
CA ASP A 366 -13.95 -16.46 -12.46
C ASP A 366 -12.92 -15.75 -11.56
N GLU A 367 -12.46 -14.54 -11.93
CA GLU A 367 -11.57 -13.73 -11.11
C GLU A 367 -12.20 -13.45 -9.73
N TRP A 368 -13.47 -13.05 -9.69
CA TRP A 368 -14.17 -12.81 -8.43
C TRP A 368 -14.30 -14.09 -7.59
N GLY A 369 -14.65 -15.20 -8.22
CA GLY A 369 -14.73 -16.51 -7.59
C GLY A 369 -13.42 -16.91 -6.94
N PHE A 370 -12.29 -16.74 -7.65
CA PHE A 370 -10.96 -17.03 -7.15
C PHE A 370 -10.55 -16.07 -6.02
N TRP A 371 -10.58 -14.76 -6.29
CA TRP A 371 -10.02 -13.77 -5.35
C TRP A 371 -10.87 -13.55 -4.10
N MET A 372 -12.20 -13.67 -4.20
CA MET A 372 -13.12 -13.28 -3.14
C MET A 372 -13.91 -14.44 -2.53
N GLU A 373 -14.23 -15.47 -3.32
CA GLU A 373 -15.10 -16.56 -2.85
C GLU A 373 -14.33 -17.84 -2.52
N GLY A 374 -12.99 -17.87 -2.73
CA GLY A 374 -12.16 -19.04 -2.47
C GLY A 374 -12.44 -20.23 -3.39
N LYS A 375 -13.05 -19.97 -4.55
CA LYS A 375 -13.33 -21.00 -5.55
C LYS A 375 -12.08 -21.34 -6.36
N ALA A 376 -12.03 -22.56 -6.88
CA ALA A 376 -11.00 -22.92 -7.85
C ALA A 376 -11.17 -22.10 -9.13
N ALA A 377 -10.08 -21.55 -9.64
CA ALA A 377 -10.05 -20.81 -10.89
C ALA A 377 -10.45 -21.72 -12.06
N LYS A 378 -11.39 -21.31 -12.89
CA LYS A 378 -11.80 -22.07 -14.10
C LYS A 378 -10.76 -21.88 -15.22
N ASN A 379 -10.16 -20.70 -15.27
CA ASN A 379 -9.13 -20.31 -16.24
C ASN A 379 -7.88 -19.84 -15.50
N ASP A 380 -6.79 -19.63 -16.27
CA ASP A 380 -5.59 -18.99 -15.74
C ASP A 380 -5.89 -17.58 -15.21
N ILE A 381 -5.52 -17.31 -13.97
CA ILE A 381 -5.63 -15.99 -13.35
C ILE A 381 -4.40 -15.18 -13.75
N LYS A 382 -4.63 -14.01 -14.33
CA LYS A 382 -3.59 -13.14 -14.86
C LYS A 382 -3.46 -11.84 -14.08
N ALA A 383 -2.24 -11.34 -13.99
CA ALA A 383 -1.97 -9.97 -13.55
C ALA A 383 -2.48 -8.95 -14.58
N PRO A 384 -2.58 -7.67 -14.22
CA PRO A 384 -3.01 -6.62 -15.14
C PRO A 384 -2.15 -6.49 -16.41
N ASP A 385 -0.88 -6.86 -16.36
CA ASP A 385 0.05 -6.88 -17.50
C ASP A 385 -0.08 -8.13 -18.37
N GLY A 386 -1.03 -9.02 -18.03
CA GLY A 386 -1.27 -10.29 -18.73
C GLY A 386 -0.37 -11.45 -18.30
N SER A 387 0.59 -11.24 -17.40
CA SER A 387 1.42 -12.32 -16.87
C SER A 387 0.60 -13.31 -16.04
N LEU A 388 1.00 -14.58 -16.06
CA LEU A 388 0.34 -15.64 -15.30
C LEU A 388 0.61 -15.45 -13.80
N LEU A 389 -0.45 -15.38 -13.00
CA LEU A 389 -0.37 -15.41 -11.54
C LEU A 389 -0.66 -16.79 -10.98
N GLU A 390 -1.78 -17.39 -11.39
CA GLU A 390 -2.22 -18.70 -10.93
C GLU A 390 -2.80 -19.50 -12.08
N LYS A 391 -2.55 -20.80 -12.09
CA LYS A 391 -3.10 -21.70 -13.13
C LYS A 391 -4.56 -22.05 -12.87
N ALA A 392 -5.27 -22.40 -13.92
CA ALA A 392 -6.58 -23.03 -13.82
C ALA A 392 -6.55 -24.22 -12.85
N GLY A 393 -7.59 -24.33 -12.01
CA GLY A 393 -7.68 -25.31 -10.92
C GLY A 393 -7.08 -24.87 -9.60
N SER A 394 -6.29 -23.78 -9.56
CA SER A 394 -5.73 -23.24 -8.31
C SER A 394 -6.85 -22.66 -7.44
N VAL A 395 -6.69 -22.77 -6.13
CA VAL A 395 -7.52 -22.13 -5.09
C VAL A 395 -6.65 -21.11 -4.37
N ARG A 396 -7.23 -19.95 -4.02
CA ARG A 396 -6.51 -18.93 -3.27
C ARG A 396 -6.09 -19.43 -1.90
N ASP A 397 -4.84 -19.19 -1.54
CA ASP A 397 -4.34 -19.49 -0.19
C ASP A 397 -5.14 -18.76 0.88
N GLY A 398 -5.48 -19.48 1.95
CA GLY A 398 -6.28 -18.94 3.03
C GLY A 398 -7.78 -18.88 2.75
N GLY A 399 -8.23 -19.35 1.57
CA GLY A 399 -9.64 -19.44 1.20
C GLY A 399 -10.26 -18.13 0.73
N SER A 400 -11.53 -17.91 1.10
CA SER A 400 -12.30 -16.73 0.69
C SER A 400 -11.81 -15.43 1.37
N TYR A 401 -12.34 -14.32 0.88
CA TYR A 401 -12.19 -13.02 1.53
C TYR A 401 -12.64 -13.06 3.01
N GLU A 402 -13.76 -13.71 3.27
CA GLU A 402 -14.31 -13.83 4.63
C GLU A 402 -13.43 -14.71 5.53
N ASP A 403 -12.85 -15.79 5.00
CA ASP A 403 -11.90 -16.62 5.75
C ASP A 403 -10.64 -15.84 6.13
N ARG A 404 -10.09 -15.09 5.19
CA ARG A 404 -8.85 -14.32 5.41
C ARG A 404 -9.09 -13.10 6.29
N MET A 405 -9.97 -12.20 5.87
CA MET A 405 -10.22 -10.95 6.61
C MET A 405 -10.99 -11.20 7.91
N GLY A 406 -11.80 -12.24 7.98
CA GLY A 406 -12.47 -12.66 9.21
C GLY A 406 -11.56 -13.27 10.27
N ASN A 407 -10.28 -13.53 9.92
CA ASN A 407 -9.26 -14.06 10.82
C ASN A 407 -8.11 -13.05 11.05
N VAL A 408 -8.38 -11.76 10.90
CA VAL A 408 -7.43 -10.68 11.26
C VAL A 408 -7.27 -10.63 12.77
N ALA A 409 -6.04 -10.70 13.25
CA ALA A 409 -5.68 -10.63 14.67
C ALA A 409 -5.33 -9.21 15.12
N CYS A 410 -4.60 -8.48 14.29
CA CYS A 410 -4.14 -7.12 14.59
C CYS A 410 -3.90 -6.30 13.31
N TRP A 411 -3.77 -4.99 13.47
CA TRP A 411 -3.54 -4.02 12.41
C TRP A 411 -2.20 -3.32 12.63
N ASN A 412 -1.48 -3.02 11.55
CA ASN A 412 -0.27 -2.20 11.62
C ASN A 412 -0.49 -0.97 12.50
N ALA A 413 0.48 -0.62 13.33
CA ALA A 413 0.34 0.46 14.30
C ALA A 413 1.66 1.20 14.55
N VAL A 414 1.54 2.45 14.98
CA VAL A 414 2.60 3.17 15.70
C VAL A 414 2.28 3.11 17.19
N MET A 415 3.12 2.43 17.94
CA MET A 415 3.00 2.29 19.39
C MET A 415 3.23 3.61 20.11
N ASP A 416 2.71 3.78 21.32
CA ASP A 416 3.06 4.92 22.18
C ASP A 416 4.57 4.92 22.48
N GLU A 417 5.15 3.74 22.70
CA GLU A 417 6.57 3.54 22.94
C GLU A 417 7.40 3.32 21.64
N ASN A 418 6.99 3.98 20.54
CA ASN A 418 7.60 3.75 19.22
C ASN A 418 9.13 3.97 19.20
N ASP A 419 9.64 5.04 19.79
CA ASP A 419 11.08 5.34 19.75
C ASP A 419 11.87 4.31 20.56
N TYR A 420 11.29 3.83 21.67
CA TYR A 420 11.85 2.75 22.46
C TYR A 420 11.87 1.44 21.64
N MET A 421 10.77 1.12 21.01
CA MET A 421 10.61 -0.07 20.16
C MET A 421 11.61 -0.08 19.01
N VAL A 422 11.74 1.02 18.27
CA VAL A 422 12.69 1.13 17.14
C VAL A 422 14.13 0.89 17.60
N ARG A 423 14.53 1.47 18.76
CA ARG A 423 15.86 1.23 19.33
C ARG A 423 16.05 -0.25 19.67
N LYS A 424 15.09 -0.88 20.35
CA LYS A 424 15.17 -2.31 20.72
C LYS A 424 15.16 -3.25 19.50
N TRP A 425 14.40 -2.91 18.46
CA TRP A 425 14.46 -3.62 17.19
C TRP A 425 15.85 -3.53 16.54
N ASN A 426 16.44 -2.34 16.50
CA ASN A 426 17.80 -2.17 15.94
C ASN A 426 18.86 -2.91 16.76
N GLU A 427 18.75 -2.95 18.09
CA GLU A 427 19.59 -3.79 18.97
C GLU A 427 19.47 -5.27 18.60
N PHE A 428 18.24 -5.77 18.38
CA PHE A 428 17.99 -7.14 17.91
C PHE A 428 18.61 -7.40 16.53
N ILE A 429 18.47 -6.48 15.57
CA ILE A 429 19.05 -6.66 14.23
C ILE A 429 20.58 -6.62 14.29
N ALA A 430 21.18 -5.90 15.21
CA ALA A 430 22.65 -5.83 15.39
C ALA A 430 23.24 -6.99 16.21
N ALA A 431 22.47 -7.64 17.09
CA ALA A 431 22.90 -8.76 17.94
C ALA A 431 23.31 -9.98 17.11
#